data_ee87c719577fa4ba7b3aa787796341fa
#
_entry.id   ee87c719577fa4ba7b3aa787796341fa
#
_cell.length_a   1.000
_cell.length_b   1.000
_cell.length_c   1.000
_cell.angle_alpha   90.00
_cell.angle_beta   90.00
_cell.angle_gamma   90.00
#
_symmetry.space_group_name_H-M   'P 1'
#
loop_
_entity.id
_entity.type
_entity.pdbx_description
1 polymer ?
#
loop_
_entity_poly.entity_id
_entity_poly.type
_entity_poly.pdbx_seq_one_letter_code
_entity_poly.pdbx_strand_id
1 'polypeptide(L)'
;MAMNYSDKVMEHFTNPQNVGEIENASGCGTVGNAVCGDIMSHMPVTNDAWDEGQGAYDYSPIFAQAAPYLQAADYAVANLETTLSETGPYSGYPAFKSPAALAGDLAEAGFDLLLTANNHCLDRGWDGLVSTLDALDGAGLAHVGTCRSAEERAENTIHVADVGGISVAFLGYTYGTNGIPVPQGREYAVSLFNTDYMTTLSTPDTGRLEEDLAAARALDTDLIAVMIHWGVEYQTTQNSYQEELADLLISNGADLVLGGHSHVPQPIEQRTVAGWDGTERTGFVCYSLGNFISSQVDPLTDTTAVLTVELTRDNAAGEASVTGWDYVPMLMVRRDGTERVFTLTDASSIPAGADSALAARLEEAAANCREILGEPRTGG
;
A
#
# COMPACT_ATOMS: atom_id res chain seq x y z
N MET A 1 -15.20 -15.79 22.03
CA MET A 1 -14.40 -17.03 21.88
C MET A 1 -12.96 -16.63 21.84
N ALA A 2 -12.07 -17.21 22.64
CA ALA A 2 -10.65 -16.86 22.59
C ALA A 2 -10.09 -17.32 21.24
N MET A 3 -9.49 -16.41 20.47
CA MET A 3 -8.77 -16.75 19.26
C MET A 3 -7.55 -17.59 19.63
N ASN A 4 -7.44 -18.78 19.03
CA ASN A 4 -6.24 -19.61 19.15
C ASN A 4 -5.27 -19.16 18.03
N TYR A 5 -4.32 -18.33 18.39
CA TYR A 5 -3.16 -18.04 17.55
C TYR A 5 -2.27 -19.29 17.45
N SER A 6 -1.52 -19.43 16.33
CA SER A 6 -0.53 -20.50 16.22
C SER A 6 0.52 -20.38 17.33
N ASP A 7 1.06 -21.50 17.78
CA ASP A 7 2.08 -21.49 18.86
C ASP A 7 3.27 -20.58 18.53
N LYS A 8 3.59 -20.42 17.26
CA LYS A 8 4.69 -19.58 16.77
C LYS A 8 4.36 -18.07 16.86
N VAL A 9 3.12 -17.68 16.59
CA VAL A 9 2.64 -16.30 16.77
C VAL A 9 2.56 -15.97 18.26
N MET A 10 2.06 -16.91 19.09
CA MET A 10 2.05 -16.75 20.54
C MET A 10 3.45 -16.74 21.14
N GLU A 11 4.41 -17.46 20.55
CA GLU A 11 5.82 -17.45 20.95
C GLU A 11 6.46 -16.09 20.70
N HIS A 12 6.20 -15.46 19.54
CA HIS A 12 6.68 -14.10 19.25
C HIS A 12 6.03 -13.04 20.16
N PHE A 13 4.74 -13.17 20.50
CA PHE A 13 4.09 -12.27 21.45
C PHE A 13 4.51 -12.49 22.91
N THR A 14 4.75 -13.72 23.32
CA THR A 14 5.08 -14.05 24.71
C THR A 14 6.58 -14.11 25.01
N ASN A 15 7.39 -14.24 23.97
CA ASN A 15 8.85 -14.34 24.10
C ASN A 15 9.51 -13.72 22.85
N PRO A 16 9.34 -12.41 22.61
CA PRO A 16 9.95 -11.73 21.49
C PRO A 16 11.46 -11.87 21.57
N GLN A 17 12.07 -12.48 20.55
CA GLN A 17 13.50 -12.83 20.53
C GLN A 17 14.42 -11.59 20.45
N ASN A 18 13.87 -10.40 20.19
CA ASN A 18 14.61 -9.15 19.99
C ASN A 18 14.25 -8.05 21.00
N VAL A 19 13.64 -8.38 22.15
CA VAL A 19 13.44 -7.43 23.25
C VAL A 19 14.62 -7.50 24.19
N GLY A 20 15.67 -6.75 23.90
CA GLY A 20 16.72 -6.42 24.84
C GLY A 20 16.76 -4.91 24.98
N GLU A 21 16.80 -4.39 26.22
CA GLU A 21 17.28 -3.02 26.43
C GLU A 21 18.74 -2.98 25.99
N ILE A 22 18.98 -2.41 24.80
CA ILE A 22 20.32 -2.04 24.38
C ILE A 22 20.60 -0.72 25.12
N GLU A 23 21.52 -0.72 26.07
CA GLU A 23 22.04 0.54 26.64
C GLU A 23 22.59 1.40 25.47
N ASN A 24 21.95 2.52 25.20
CA ASN A 24 22.12 3.41 24.04
C ASN A 24 21.44 2.90 22.74
N ALA A 25 20.30 2.24 22.84
CA ALA A 25 19.52 1.88 21.68
C ALA A 25 19.15 3.13 20.88
N SER A 26 19.58 3.14 19.63
CA SER A 26 18.93 3.85 18.55
C SER A 26 17.46 3.42 18.55
N GLY A 27 16.52 4.38 18.42
CA GLY A 27 15.11 4.02 18.33
C GLY A 27 14.95 3.04 17.16
N CYS A 28 14.60 1.78 17.43
CA CYS A 28 14.09 0.87 16.41
C CYS A 28 12.62 1.19 16.25
N GLY A 29 12.27 1.94 15.20
CA GLY A 29 10.90 2.00 14.75
C GLY A 29 10.70 0.86 13.75
N THR A 30 9.74 -0.02 13.99
CA THR A 30 9.28 -0.94 12.95
C THR A 30 8.27 -0.18 12.13
N VAL A 31 8.61 0.22 10.90
CA VAL A 31 7.58 0.60 9.92
C VAL A 31 6.88 -0.70 9.56
N GLY A 32 5.84 -0.96 10.28
CA GLY A 32 4.95 -2.00 9.91
C GLY A 32 4.21 -1.55 8.67
N ASN A 33 4.38 -2.29 7.63
CA ASN A 33 3.49 -2.45 6.51
C ASN A 33 3.39 -1.30 5.53
N ALA A 34 4.27 -1.31 4.63
CA ALA A 34 3.86 -0.92 3.31
C ALA A 34 2.92 -2.05 2.78
N VAL A 35 1.66 -2.07 3.15
CA VAL A 35 0.68 -2.83 2.39
C VAL A 35 0.44 -2.03 1.13
N CYS A 36 1.32 -2.20 0.18
CA CYS A 36 1.18 -1.59 -1.14
C CYS A 36 0.20 -2.36 -2.03
N GLY A 37 -0.66 -3.21 -1.43
CA GLY A 37 -1.72 -3.90 -2.13
C GLY A 37 -2.83 -2.95 -2.54
N ASP A 38 -3.42 -3.23 -3.69
CA ASP A 38 -4.50 -2.44 -4.26
C ASP A 38 -5.83 -2.76 -3.56
N ILE A 39 -6.50 -1.75 -3.01
CA ILE A 39 -7.81 -1.86 -2.36
C ILE A 39 -8.87 -1.53 -3.39
N MET A 40 -9.49 -2.57 -3.98
CA MET A 40 -10.48 -2.46 -5.04
C MET A 40 -11.81 -3.04 -4.61
N SER A 41 -12.78 -2.20 -4.22
CA SER A 41 -14.11 -2.68 -3.86
C SER A 41 -14.97 -2.92 -5.11
N HIS A 42 -14.73 -4.01 -5.82
CA HIS A 42 -15.61 -4.49 -6.88
C HIS A 42 -17.04 -4.74 -6.35
N MET A 43 -18.05 -4.73 -7.23
CA MET A 43 -19.44 -4.96 -6.79
C MET A 43 -19.67 -6.25 -5.99
N PRO A 44 -19.04 -7.39 -6.30
CA PRO A 44 -19.16 -8.56 -5.43
C PRO A 44 -18.66 -8.33 -4.00
N VAL A 45 -17.55 -7.62 -3.83
CA VAL A 45 -16.98 -7.24 -2.53
C VAL A 45 -17.89 -6.22 -1.82
N THR A 46 -18.34 -5.19 -2.55
CA THR A 46 -19.28 -4.18 -2.04
C THR A 46 -20.60 -4.83 -1.57
N ASN A 47 -21.14 -5.79 -2.33
CA ASN A 47 -22.36 -6.49 -1.96
C ASN A 47 -22.17 -7.38 -0.73
N ASP A 48 -21.00 -8.00 -0.58
CA ASP A 48 -20.65 -8.83 0.57
C ASP A 48 -20.50 -7.99 1.85
N ALA A 49 -20.05 -6.75 1.71
CA ALA A 49 -19.93 -5.81 2.82
C ALA A 49 -21.28 -5.27 3.33
N TRP A 50 -22.39 -5.47 2.59
CA TRP A 50 -23.70 -5.03 3.06
C TRP A 50 -24.20 -5.91 4.21
N ASP A 51 -24.42 -5.32 5.37
CA ASP A 51 -25.03 -5.97 6.54
C ASP A 51 -26.52 -5.62 6.60
N GLU A 52 -27.37 -6.60 6.27
CA GLU A 52 -28.84 -6.42 6.33
C GLU A 52 -29.34 -6.16 7.75
N GLY A 53 -28.67 -6.69 8.78
CA GLY A 53 -29.07 -6.53 10.17
C GLY A 53 -28.85 -5.11 10.68
N GLN A 54 -27.81 -4.45 10.21
CA GLN A 54 -27.46 -3.06 10.55
C GLN A 54 -28.02 -2.05 9.53
N GLY A 55 -28.32 -2.51 8.30
CA GLY A 55 -28.71 -1.63 7.20
C GLY A 55 -27.56 -0.73 6.76
N ALA A 56 -26.32 -1.19 6.85
CA ALA A 56 -25.07 -0.46 6.59
C ALA A 56 -24.04 -1.35 5.91
N TYR A 57 -23.01 -0.73 5.34
CA TYR A 57 -21.84 -1.44 4.84
C TYR A 57 -20.83 -1.64 5.97
N ASP A 58 -20.24 -2.84 6.05
CA ASP A 58 -19.24 -3.26 7.02
C ASP A 58 -18.22 -4.17 6.31
N TYR A 59 -17.04 -3.63 6.02
CA TYR A 59 -15.92 -4.34 5.40
C TYR A 59 -15.00 -5.00 6.44
N SER A 60 -15.16 -4.73 7.73
CA SER A 60 -14.25 -5.18 8.79
C SER A 60 -14.05 -6.70 8.82
N PRO A 61 -15.07 -7.56 8.51
CA PRO A 61 -14.86 -8.99 8.46
C PRO A 61 -13.89 -9.46 7.36
N ILE A 62 -13.76 -8.68 6.27
CA ILE A 62 -12.82 -9.00 5.18
C ILE A 62 -11.39 -8.88 5.69
N PHE A 63 -11.10 -7.88 6.53
CA PHE A 63 -9.77 -7.58 7.06
C PHE A 63 -9.42 -8.33 8.34
N ALA A 64 -10.33 -9.08 8.93
CA ALA A 64 -10.20 -9.62 10.29
C ALA A 64 -8.90 -10.41 10.56
N GLN A 65 -8.30 -11.06 9.54
CA GLN A 65 -7.04 -11.78 9.70
C GLN A 65 -5.81 -10.92 9.38
N ALA A 66 -5.95 -9.84 8.62
CA ALA A 66 -4.87 -8.89 8.34
C ALA A 66 -4.75 -7.82 9.45
N ALA A 67 -5.86 -7.40 10.04
CA ALA A 67 -5.91 -6.34 11.04
C ALA A 67 -4.90 -6.49 12.21
N PRO A 68 -4.67 -7.70 12.77
CA PRO A 68 -3.66 -7.84 13.83
C PRO A 68 -2.24 -7.46 13.39
N TYR A 69 -1.90 -7.68 12.13
CA TYR A 69 -0.57 -7.31 11.59
C TYR A 69 -0.49 -5.80 11.32
N LEU A 70 -1.58 -5.21 10.82
CA LEU A 70 -1.68 -3.77 10.57
C LEU A 70 -1.62 -2.98 11.88
N GLN A 71 -2.39 -3.39 12.87
CA GLN A 71 -2.45 -2.74 14.19
C GLN A 71 -1.17 -2.93 15.04
N ALA A 72 -0.34 -3.93 14.71
CA ALA A 72 0.96 -4.13 15.36
C ALA A 72 2.06 -3.26 14.75
N ALA A 73 1.81 -2.64 13.61
CA ALA A 73 2.74 -1.76 12.94
C ALA A 73 2.76 -0.37 13.59
N ASP A 74 3.89 0.34 13.47
CA ASP A 74 3.98 1.73 13.90
C ASP A 74 3.29 2.67 12.90
N TYR A 75 3.20 2.27 11.62
CA TYR A 75 2.52 3.03 10.57
C TYR A 75 2.19 2.13 9.37
N ALA A 76 0.92 2.09 8.97
CA ALA A 76 0.44 1.21 7.91
C ALA A 76 -0.07 1.99 6.68
N VAL A 77 0.34 1.58 5.48
CA VAL A 77 0.01 2.26 4.22
C VAL A 77 -0.55 1.30 3.16
N ALA A 78 -1.43 1.79 2.27
CA ALA A 78 -1.94 1.02 1.14
C ALA A 78 -2.33 1.94 -0.04
N ASN A 79 -2.66 1.35 -1.19
CA ASN A 79 -3.26 2.06 -2.33
C ASN A 79 -4.79 1.89 -2.31
N LEU A 80 -5.54 2.99 -2.27
CA LEU A 80 -7.00 3.00 -2.37
C LEU A 80 -7.42 3.18 -3.84
N GLU A 81 -7.67 2.07 -4.53
CA GLU A 81 -7.97 2.06 -5.97
C GLU A 81 -9.48 2.05 -6.25
N THR A 82 -10.17 3.00 -5.68
CA THR A 82 -11.60 3.26 -5.88
C THR A 82 -11.95 4.67 -5.46
N THR A 83 -13.03 5.24 -5.99
CA THR A 83 -13.61 6.45 -5.42
C THR A 83 -14.64 6.10 -4.33
N LEU A 84 -14.71 6.92 -3.28
CA LEU A 84 -15.63 6.75 -2.16
C LEU A 84 -16.81 7.73 -2.23
N SER A 85 -17.97 7.29 -1.75
CA SER A 85 -19.17 8.14 -1.72
C SER A 85 -20.12 7.73 -0.59
N GLU A 86 -20.75 8.72 0.04
CA GLU A 86 -21.81 8.53 1.03
C GLU A 86 -23.12 7.99 0.43
N THR A 87 -23.29 8.14 -0.89
CA THR A 87 -24.57 7.82 -1.54
C THR A 87 -24.41 6.94 -2.76
N GLY A 88 -25.25 5.89 -2.86
CA GLY A 88 -25.38 5.06 -4.07
C GLY A 88 -26.00 5.79 -5.28
N PRO A 89 -26.20 5.14 -6.39
CA PRO A 89 -25.82 3.75 -6.59
C PRO A 89 -24.30 3.57 -6.64
N TYR A 90 -23.83 2.45 -6.09
CA TYR A 90 -22.42 2.04 -6.14
C TYR A 90 -22.14 1.25 -7.42
N SER A 91 -20.84 1.15 -7.78
CA SER A 91 -20.39 0.45 -9.00
C SER A 91 -18.96 -0.05 -8.86
N GLY A 92 -18.68 -1.16 -9.50
CA GLY A 92 -17.33 -1.69 -9.68
C GLY A 92 -16.75 -1.32 -11.05
N TYR A 93 -15.82 -2.17 -11.54
CA TYR A 93 -15.20 -2.02 -12.85
C TYR A 93 -16.26 -1.78 -13.97
N PRO A 94 -16.00 -0.92 -14.98
CA PRO A 94 -14.74 -0.21 -15.20
C PRO A 94 -14.62 1.15 -14.48
N ALA A 95 -15.63 1.60 -13.74
CA ALA A 95 -15.61 2.89 -13.07
C ALA A 95 -16.16 2.75 -11.65
N PHE A 96 -15.24 2.72 -10.70
CA PHE A 96 -15.51 2.43 -9.30
C PHE A 96 -16.22 3.57 -8.57
N LYS A 97 -17.16 3.19 -7.74
CA LYS A 97 -17.80 4.03 -6.74
C LYS A 97 -18.17 3.14 -5.56
N SER A 98 -17.45 3.25 -4.48
CA SER A 98 -17.61 2.41 -3.29
C SER A 98 -18.26 3.18 -2.13
N PRO A 99 -18.90 2.49 -1.17
CA PRO A 99 -19.40 3.13 0.05
C PRO A 99 -18.29 3.82 0.84
N ALA A 100 -18.56 5.02 1.35
CA ALA A 100 -17.64 5.77 2.22
C ALA A 100 -17.30 5.03 3.52
N ALA A 101 -18.17 4.12 3.97
CA ALA A 101 -17.91 3.24 5.13
C ALA A 101 -16.59 2.48 5.03
N LEU A 102 -16.12 2.17 3.80
CA LEU A 102 -14.81 1.52 3.60
C LEU A 102 -13.67 2.31 4.25
N ALA A 103 -13.71 3.65 4.26
CA ALA A 103 -12.68 4.47 4.90
C ALA A 103 -12.61 4.23 6.42
N GLY A 104 -13.76 4.17 7.09
CA GLY A 104 -13.83 3.87 8.53
C GLY A 104 -13.30 2.47 8.85
N ASP A 105 -13.69 1.48 8.04
CA ASP A 105 -13.27 0.09 8.25
C ASP A 105 -11.76 -0.10 7.98
N LEU A 106 -11.17 0.67 7.06
CA LEU A 106 -9.71 0.70 6.83
C LEU A 106 -8.98 1.31 8.03
N ALA A 107 -9.48 2.42 8.58
CA ALA A 107 -8.91 3.03 9.79
C ALA A 107 -8.99 2.06 10.99
N GLU A 108 -10.13 1.37 11.17
CA GLU A 108 -10.28 0.36 12.23
C GLU A 108 -9.38 -0.86 12.01
N ALA A 109 -9.12 -1.24 10.76
CA ALA A 109 -8.17 -2.31 10.43
C ALA A 109 -6.73 -1.95 10.79
N GLY A 110 -6.41 -0.67 10.93
CA GLY A 110 -5.10 -0.18 11.37
C GLY A 110 -4.30 0.54 10.28
N PHE A 111 -4.91 0.96 9.18
CA PHE A 111 -4.24 1.83 8.20
C PHE A 111 -4.14 3.26 8.70
N ASP A 112 -3.05 3.94 8.34
CA ASP A 112 -2.75 5.33 8.69
C ASP A 112 -2.75 6.25 7.46
N LEU A 113 -2.20 5.77 6.33
CA LEU A 113 -2.01 6.56 5.11
C LEU A 113 -2.43 5.78 3.86
N LEU A 114 -3.18 6.43 2.97
CA LEU A 114 -3.57 5.85 1.69
C LEU A 114 -3.02 6.63 0.50
N LEU A 115 -2.44 5.91 -0.47
CA LEU A 115 -2.20 6.44 -1.80
C LEU A 115 -3.56 6.59 -2.50
N THR A 116 -3.88 7.78 -2.94
CA THR A 116 -5.11 8.09 -3.69
C THR A 116 -4.85 8.38 -5.16
N ALA A 117 -3.58 8.56 -5.56
CA ALA A 117 -3.18 8.69 -6.95
C ALA A 117 -3.04 7.31 -7.61
N ASN A 118 -4.05 6.92 -8.37
CA ASN A 118 -4.08 5.70 -9.19
C ASN A 118 -4.93 5.95 -10.44
N ASN A 119 -5.00 4.96 -11.33
CA ASN A 119 -5.73 5.09 -12.59
C ASN A 119 -7.26 5.23 -12.40
N HIS A 120 -7.80 4.85 -11.21
CA HIS A 120 -9.23 4.95 -10.86
C HIS A 120 -9.59 6.20 -10.03
N CYS A 121 -8.64 7.06 -9.70
CA CYS A 121 -8.87 8.23 -8.85
C CYS A 121 -9.88 9.26 -9.43
N LEU A 122 -10.09 9.25 -10.74
CA LEU A 122 -11.06 10.10 -11.43
C LEU A 122 -12.27 9.36 -12.00
N ASP A 123 -12.54 8.13 -11.61
CA ASP A 123 -13.68 7.32 -12.10
C ASP A 123 -15.04 8.01 -11.95
N ARG A 124 -15.18 8.88 -10.97
CA ARG A 124 -16.36 9.73 -10.72
C ARG A 124 -16.05 11.21 -10.90
N GLY A 125 -15.03 11.51 -11.70
CA GLY A 125 -14.61 12.86 -11.99
C GLY A 125 -14.14 13.61 -10.74
N TRP A 126 -14.23 14.94 -10.82
CA TRP A 126 -13.84 15.81 -9.72
C TRP A 126 -14.59 15.54 -8.41
N ASP A 127 -15.91 15.39 -8.50
CA ASP A 127 -16.77 15.19 -7.32
C ASP A 127 -16.44 13.86 -6.61
N GLY A 128 -16.09 12.82 -7.39
CA GLY A 128 -15.63 11.53 -6.86
C GLY A 128 -14.30 11.66 -6.15
N LEU A 129 -13.34 12.39 -6.72
CA LEU A 129 -12.05 12.65 -6.06
C LEU A 129 -12.27 13.39 -4.72
N VAL A 130 -13.05 14.48 -4.74
CA VAL A 130 -13.32 15.27 -3.53
C VAL A 130 -14.03 14.42 -2.47
N SER A 131 -15.08 13.67 -2.85
CA SER A 131 -15.82 12.84 -1.89
C SER A 131 -14.95 11.71 -1.29
N THR A 132 -13.96 11.22 -2.05
CA THR A 132 -13.00 10.24 -1.54
C THR A 132 -12.13 10.85 -0.46
N LEU A 133 -11.54 12.02 -0.71
CA LEU A 133 -10.69 12.70 0.26
C LEU A 133 -11.49 13.12 1.51
N ASP A 134 -12.74 13.61 1.34
CA ASP A 134 -13.61 13.96 2.46
C ASP A 134 -13.96 12.74 3.34
N ALA A 135 -14.15 11.55 2.73
CA ALA A 135 -14.39 10.32 3.46
C ALA A 135 -13.15 9.86 4.24
N LEU A 136 -11.95 9.98 3.67
CA LEU A 136 -10.70 9.66 4.33
C LEU A 136 -10.42 10.60 5.51
N ASP A 137 -10.59 11.91 5.31
CA ASP A 137 -10.46 12.91 6.38
C ASP A 137 -11.45 12.63 7.53
N GLY A 138 -12.71 12.28 7.18
CA GLY A 138 -13.75 11.91 8.13
C GLY A 138 -13.41 10.66 8.96
N ALA A 139 -12.65 9.74 8.40
CA ALA A 139 -12.15 8.54 9.06
C ALA A 139 -10.82 8.76 9.83
N GLY A 140 -10.18 9.92 9.67
CA GLY A 140 -8.89 10.23 10.27
C GLY A 140 -7.69 9.59 9.55
N LEU A 141 -7.88 9.16 8.30
CA LEU A 141 -6.83 8.59 7.46
C LEU A 141 -6.07 9.69 6.71
N ALA A 142 -4.75 9.67 6.78
CA ALA A 142 -3.93 10.49 5.91
C ALA A 142 -3.99 10.00 4.45
N HIS A 143 -3.73 10.91 3.51
CA HIS A 143 -3.71 10.56 2.09
C HIS A 143 -2.66 11.35 1.33
N VAL A 144 -2.12 10.74 0.27
CA VAL A 144 -1.15 11.37 -0.65
C VAL A 144 -1.52 11.10 -2.10
N GLY A 145 -1.10 12.00 -2.98
CA GLY A 145 -1.18 11.80 -4.43
C GLY A 145 -2.34 12.53 -5.11
N THR A 146 -3.43 12.87 -4.41
CA THR A 146 -4.50 13.72 -4.95
C THR A 146 -4.85 14.88 -4.01
N CYS A 147 -5.35 15.99 -4.57
CA CYS A 147 -5.61 17.22 -3.81
C CYS A 147 -6.87 17.93 -4.31
N ARG A 148 -7.58 18.63 -3.40
CA ARG A 148 -8.79 19.40 -3.67
C ARG A 148 -8.51 20.83 -4.15
N SER A 149 -7.34 21.37 -3.82
CA SER A 149 -6.97 22.73 -4.22
C SER A 149 -5.46 22.88 -4.47
N ALA A 150 -5.05 23.99 -5.07
CA ALA A 150 -3.64 24.29 -5.26
C ALA A 150 -2.93 24.55 -3.93
N GLU A 151 -3.64 25.11 -2.95
CA GLU A 151 -3.15 25.34 -1.59
C GLU A 151 -2.91 23.99 -0.89
N GLU A 152 -3.90 23.08 -0.93
CA GLU A 152 -3.76 21.74 -0.39
C GLU A 152 -2.61 20.99 -1.08
N ARG A 153 -2.44 21.16 -2.41
CA ARG A 153 -1.28 20.61 -3.12
C ARG A 153 0.04 21.11 -2.59
N ALA A 154 0.14 22.42 -2.32
CA ALA A 154 1.37 23.03 -1.81
C ALA A 154 1.69 22.59 -0.38
N GLU A 155 0.66 22.30 0.43
CA GLU A 155 0.80 21.88 1.83
C GLU A 155 0.97 20.36 1.97
N ASN A 156 0.26 19.56 1.16
CA ASN A 156 0.11 18.10 1.34
C ASN A 156 0.71 17.27 0.19
N THR A 157 1.56 17.86 -0.69
CA THR A 157 2.32 17.06 -1.67
C THR A 157 3.17 16.01 -0.97
N ILE A 158 3.69 16.37 0.21
CA ILE A 158 4.53 15.53 1.04
C ILE A 158 3.85 15.40 2.41
N HIS A 159 3.42 14.20 2.75
CA HIS A 159 2.92 13.89 4.07
C HIS A 159 4.08 13.44 4.97
N VAL A 160 4.27 14.10 6.11
CA VAL A 160 5.31 13.71 7.07
C VAL A 160 4.67 13.01 8.26
N ALA A 161 5.12 11.78 8.53
CA ALA A 161 4.69 10.99 9.66
C ALA A 161 5.85 10.68 10.61
N ASP A 162 5.52 10.54 11.90
CA ASP A 162 6.42 9.94 12.90
C ASP A 162 6.14 8.43 12.94
N VAL A 163 7.14 7.65 12.59
CA VAL A 163 7.05 6.20 12.54
C VAL A 163 7.97 5.64 13.61
N GLY A 164 7.43 5.38 14.79
CA GLY A 164 8.20 4.85 15.93
C GLY A 164 9.40 5.73 16.32
N GLY A 165 9.32 7.06 16.14
CA GLY A 165 10.40 7.99 16.40
C GLY A 165 11.32 8.27 15.19
N ILE A 166 11.02 7.70 14.01
CA ILE A 166 11.69 8.00 12.74
C ILE A 166 10.74 8.85 11.89
N SER A 167 11.19 10.04 11.48
CA SER A 167 10.39 10.90 10.60
C SER A 167 10.48 10.45 9.15
N VAL A 168 9.33 10.18 8.51
CA VAL A 168 9.26 9.72 7.13
C VAL A 168 8.41 10.68 6.30
N ALA A 169 8.96 11.15 5.18
CA ALA A 169 8.25 11.96 4.19
C ALA A 169 7.66 11.06 3.12
N PHE A 170 6.34 11.03 2.98
CA PHE A 170 5.62 10.23 1.99
C PHE A 170 5.17 11.09 0.81
N LEU A 171 5.46 10.63 -0.41
CA LEU A 171 4.96 11.17 -1.66
C LEU A 171 4.14 10.11 -2.41
N GLY A 172 3.17 10.54 -3.23
CA GLY A 172 2.31 9.62 -3.96
C GLY A 172 2.16 10.00 -5.44
N TYR A 173 2.25 9.00 -6.35
CA TYR A 173 2.18 9.23 -7.80
C TYR A 173 1.42 8.14 -8.55
N THR A 174 0.88 8.50 -9.74
CA THR A 174 0.29 7.53 -10.69
C THR A 174 0.74 7.80 -12.13
N TYR A 175 0.74 6.75 -12.92
CA TYR A 175 1.07 6.82 -14.35
C TYR A 175 0.00 7.50 -15.20
N GLY A 176 -1.26 7.46 -14.75
CA GLY A 176 -2.40 7.94 -15.54
C GLY A 176 -3.73 7.80 -14.81
N THR A 177 -4.83 8.07 -15.54
CA THR A 177 -6.19 8.17 -15.03
C THR A 177 -7.21 7.47 -15.94
N ASN A 178 -6.87 6.31 -16.53
CA ASN A 178 -7.72 5.54 -17.43
C ASN A 178 -8.33 6.37 -18.58
N GLY A 179 -7.57 7.35 -19.10
CA GLY A 179 -8.03 8.22 -20.18
C GLY A 179 -9.08 9.26 -19.75
N ILE A 180 -9.30 9.45 -18.47
CA ILE A 180 -10.14 10.53 -17.93
C ILE A 180 -9.24 11.75 -17.71
N PRO A 181 -9.45 12.87 -18.42
CA PRO A 181 -8.58 14.02 -18.25
C PRO A 181 -8.73 14.66 -16.88
N VAL A 182 -7.61 15.09 -16.29
CA VAL A 182 -7.65 15.99 -15.13
C VAL A 182 -8.42 17.27 -15.53
N PRO A 183 -9.40 17.71 -14.74
CA PRO A 183 -10.21 18.85 -15.11
C PRO A 183 -9.39 20.12 -15.32
N GLN A 184 -9.70 20.87 -16.38
CA GLN A 184 -9.00 22.11 -16.74
C GLN A 184 -8.95 23.10 -15.57
N GLY A 185 -7.77 23.66 -15.29
CA GLY A 185 -7.52 24.56 -14.17
C GLY A 185 -7.35 23.85 -12.83
N ARG A 186 -7.25 22.52 -12.85
CA ARG A 186 -7.02 21.67 -11.66
C ARG A 186 -5.85 20.70 -11.88
N GLU A 187 -4.84 21.14 -12.61
CA GLU A 187 -3.64 20.35 -12.93
C GLU A 187 -2.89 19.89 -11.65
N TYR A 188 -3.17 20.53 -10.53
CA TYR A 188 -2.70 20.15 -9.20
C TYR A 188 -3.38 18.90 -8.62
N ALA A 189 -4.56 18.51 -9.16
CA ALA A 189 -5.46 17.55 -8.49
C ALA A 189 -4.90 16.14 -8.39
N VAL A 190 -4.05 15.71 -9.31
CA VAL A 190 -3.46 14.36 -9.36
C VAL A 190 -1.95 14.44 -9.56
N SER A 191 -1.22 13.71 -8.76
CA SER A 191 0.23 13.56 -8.89
C SER A 191 0.57 12.57 -10.00
N LEU A 192 0.51 13.05 -11.24
CA LEU A 192 0.91 12.29 -12.42
C LEU A 192 2.43 12.32 -12.59
N PHE A 193 3.04 11.19 -12.87
CA PHE A 193 4.46 11.12 -13.22
C PHE A 193 4.72 11.00 -14.72
N ASN A 194 3.66 10.92 -15.58
CA ASN A 194 3.81 10.96 -17.02
C ASN A 194 3.26 12.27 -17.60
N THR A 195 4.03 12.93 -18.45
CA THR A 195 3.59 14.10 -19.21
C THR A 195 2.59 13.73 -20.30
N ASP A 196 2.66 12.50 -20.80
CA ASP A 196 1.82 11.92 -21.84
C ASP A 196 0.72 10.98 -21.31
N TYR A 197 0.24 11.22 -20.07
CA TYR A 197 -0.71 10.37 -19.36
C TYR A 197 -2.05 10.12 -20.09
N MET A 198 -2.39 10.94 -21.08
CA MET A 198 -3.58 10.79 -21.94
C MET A 198 -3.30 10.05 -23.24
N THR A 199 -2.07 9.64 -23.50
CA THR A 199 -1.66 9.08 -24.80
C THR A 199 -0.85 7.80 -24.67
N THR A 200 0.46 7.89 -24.58
CA THR A 200 1.37 6.75 -24.68
C THR A 200 1.88 6.23 -23.34
N LEU A 201 1.70 6.96 -22.27
CA LEU A 201 2.06 6.59 -20.89
C LEU A 201 3.54 6.18 -20.73
N SER A 202 4.42 6.82 -21.48
CA SER A 202 5.81 6.39 -21.63
C SER A 202 6.85 7.50 -21.41
N THR A 203 6.38 8.71 -21.10
CA THR A 203 7.25 9.88 -20.95
C THR A 203 7.18 10.41 -19.52
N PRO A 204 8.12 10.00 -18.64
CA PRO A 204 8.11 10.46 -17.25
C PRO A 204 8.42 11.96 -17.17
N ASP A 205 7.73 12.64 -16.28
CA ASP A 205 8.01 14.02 -15.88
C ASP A 205 9.15 14.01 -14.83
N THR A 206 10.36 13.76 -15.31
CA THR A 206 11.52 13.65 -14.43
C THR A 206 11.78 14.95 -13.67
N GLY A 207 11.54 16.10 -14.31
CA GLY A 207 11.73 17.41 -13.68
C GLY A 207 10.83 17.58 -12.44
N ARG A 208 9.55 17.20 -12.56
CA ARG A 208 8.62 17.25 -11.43
C ARG A 208 9.01 16.29 -10.30
N LEU A 209 9.38 15.05 -10.64
CA LEU A 209 9.82 14.08 -9.64
C LEU A 209 11.07 14.55 -8.91
N GLU A 210 12.04 15.11 -9.63
CA GLU A 210 13.26 15.68 -9.04
C GLU A 210 12.98 16.88 -8.14
N GLU A 211 12.06 17.78 -8.55
CA GLU A 211 11.64 18.95 -7.77
C GLU A 211 10.92 18.54 -6.47
N ASP A 212 9.95 17.62 -6.56
CA ASP A 212 9.20 17.13 -5.40
C ASP A 212 10.14 16.40 -4.41
N LEU A 213 11.08 15.58 -4.90
CA LEU A 213 12.08 14.90 -4.05
C LEU A 213 13.08 15.89 -3.45
N ALA A 214 13.48 16.93 -4.18
CA ALA A 214 14.31 17.99 -3.63
C ALA A 214 13.58 18.74 -2.50
N ALA A 215 12.27 18.97 -2.65
CA ALA A 215 11.45 19.55 -1.60
C ALA A 215 11.34 18.61 -0.38
N ALA A 216 11.20 17.31 -0.59
CA ALA A 216 11.17 16.31 0.49
C ALA A 216 12.50 16.30 1.28
N ARG A 217 13.64 16.29 0.59
CA ARG A 217 14.97 16.38 1.23
C ARG A 217 15.14 17.68 2.05
N ALA A 218 14.50 18.77 1.61
CA ALA A 218 14.59 20.07 2.32
C ALA A 218 13.79 20.09 3.64
N LEU A 219 12.91 19.11 3.89
CA LEU A 219 12.19 18.95 5.16
C LEU A 219 13.06 18.37 6.27
N ASP A 220 14.26 17.86 5.93
CA ASP A 220 15.21 17.25 6.89
C ASP A 220 14.57 16.10 7.69
N THR A 221 13.70 15.32 7.02
CA THR A 221 13.15 14.06 7.57
C THR A 221 14.20 12.95 7.49
N ASP A 222 14.04 11.93 8.32
CA ASP A 222 14.99 10.82 8.37
C ASP A 222 15.00 9.99 7.11
N LEU A 223 13.82 9.75 6.53
CA LEU A 223 13.63 8.93 5.33
C LEU A 223 12.59 9.54 4.40
N ILE A 224 12.69 9.17 3.13
CA ILE A 224 11.73 9.53 2.09
C ILE A 224 11.14 8.25 1.48
N ALA A 225 9.82 8.12 1.53
CA ALA A 225 9.05 7.03 0.94
C ALA A 225 8.22 7.54 -0.24
N VAL A 226 8.30 6.86 -1.37
CA VAL A 226 7.49 7.15 -2.56
C VAL A 226 6.52 6.00 -2.79
N MET A 227 5.22 6.28 -2.71
CA MET A 227 4.15 5.37 -3.10
C MET A 227 3.81 5.61 -4.57
N ILE A 228 3.85 4.57 -5.40
CA ILE A 228 3.74 4.75 -6.85
C ILE A 228 2.86 3.68 -7.51
N HIS A 229 1.87 4.14 -8.28
CA HIS A 229 0.97 3.29 -9.06
C HIS A 229 1.47 3.20 -10.50
N TRP A 230 2.09 2.07 -10.86
CA TRP A 230 2.89 1.91 -12.06
C TRP A 230 2.91 0.48 -12.64
N GLY A 231 3.58 0.29 -13.75
CA GLY A 231 3.82 -1.02 -14.35
C GLY A 231 2.74 -1.44 -15.33
N VAL A 232 2.54 -2.74 -15.46
CA VAL A 232 1.58 -3.36 -16.38
C VAL A 232 0.79 -4.41 -15.63
N GLU A 233 -0.54 -4.39 -15.79
CA GLU A 233 -1.45 -5.35 -15.16
C GLU A 233 -1.04 -6.81 -15.45
N TYR A 234 -1.17 -7.67 -14.45
CA TYR A 234 -0.96 -9.12 -14.50
C TYR A 234 0.47 -9.58 -14.83
N GLN A 235 1.44 -8.69 -14.75
CA GLN A 235 2.87 -9.01 -14.89
C GLN A 235 3.47 -9.26 -13.51
N THR A 236 4.02 -10.46 -13.27
CA THR A 236 4.66 -10.84 -12.00
C THR A 236 6.13 -10.40 -11.89
N THR A 237 6.65 -9.77 -12.95
CA THR A 237 8.00 -9.19 -12.99
C THR A 237 7.90 -7.73 -13.37
N GLN A 238 8.72 -6.90 -12.75
CA GLN A 238 8.86 -5.50 -13.14
C GLN A 238 9.39 -5.37 -14.56
N ASN A 239 9.06 -4.28 -15.22
CA ASN A 239 9.60 -3.93 -16.53
C ASN A 239 10.71 -2.88 -16.42
N SER A 240 11.44 -2.63 -17.53
CA SER A 240 12.55 -1.67 -17.55
C SER A 240 12.11 -0.24 -17.20
N TYR A 241 10.86 0.13 -17.48
CA TYR A 241 10.33 1.45 -17.14
C TYR A 241 10.17 1.62 -15.61
N GLN A 242 9.71 0.58 -14.93
CA GLN A 242 9.65 0.56 -13.44
C GLN A 242 11.07 0.61 -12.85
N GLU A 243 12.03 -0.11 -13.42
CA GLU A 243 13.44 -0.10 -12.98
C GLU A 243 14.09 1.27 -13.16
N GLU A 244 13.89 1.91 -14.32
CA GLU A 244 14.42 3.27 -14.62
C GLU A 244 13.81 4.31 -13.67
N LEU A 245 12.49 4.22 -13.37
CA LEU A 245 11.84 5.09 -12.41
C LEU A 245 12.33 4.85 -10.99
N ALA A 246 12.50 3.59 -10.56
CA ALA A 246 13.06 3.27 -9.25
C ALA A 246 14.47 3.87 -9.10
N ASP A 247 15.32 3.72 -10.11
CA ASP A 247 16.66 4.30 -10.13
C ASP A 247 16.61 5.84 -10.05
N LEU A 248 15.71 6.49 -10.79
CA LEU A 248 15.50 7.94 -10.74
C LEU A 248 15.06 8.39 -9.33
N LEU A 249 14.08 7.72 -8.73
CA LEU A 249 13.57 8.07 -7.40
C LEU A 249 14.65 7.91 -6.33
N ILE A 250 15.37 6.79 -6.32
CA ILE A 250 16.44 6.50 -5.35
C ILE A 250 17.61 7.47 -5.57
N SER A 251 18.03 7.71 -6.81
CA SER A 251 19.10 8.67 -7.10
C SER A 251 18.77 10.08 -6.61
N ASN A 252 17.50 10.46 -6.55
CA ASN A 252 17.02 11.74 -6.06
C ASN A 252 16.58 11.75 -4.59
N GLY A 253 16.82 10.67 -3.83
CA GLY A 253 16.72 10.69 -2.38
C GLY A 253 15.62 9.80 -1.79
N ALA A 254 14.86 9.06 -2.60
CA ALA A 254 13.94 8.08 -2.05
C ALA A 254 14.70 6.92 -1.38
N ASP A 255 14.31 6.57 -0.17
CA ASP A 255 14.84 5.44 0.59
C ASP A 255 13.94 4.22 0.45
N LEU A 256 12.61 4.45 0.25
CA LEU A 256 11.60 3.43 0.02
C LEU A 256 10.79 3.79 -1.24
N VAL A 257 10.60 2.78 -2.12
CA VAL A 257 9.68 2.87 -3.27
C VAL A 257 8.67 1.75 -3.14
N LEU A 258 7.39 2.12 -2.99
CA LEU A 258 6.29 1.23 -2.68
C LEU A 258 5.30 1.25 -3.84
N GLY A 259 5.35 0.22 -4.68
CA GLY A 259 4.60 0.13 -5.92
C GLY A 259 3.28 -0.66 -5.82
N GLY A 260 2.37 -0.39 -6.77
CA GLY A 260 1.09 -1.07 -6.98
C GLY A 260 0.67 -1.04 -8.44
N HIS A 261 -0.55 -1.45 -8.79
CA HIS A 261 -1.16 -1.48 -10.12
C HIS A 261 -1.15 -2.84 -10.83
N SER A 262 -0.12 -3.65 -10.69
CA SER A 262 -0.06 -4.91 -11.46
C SER A 262 -1.14 -5.92 -11.08
N HIS A 263 -1.85 -5.71 -9.96
CA HIS A 263 -2.87 -6.59 -9.37
C HIS A 263 -2.35 -7.99 -8.99
N VAL A 264 -1.08 -8.23 -9.18
CA VAL A 264 -0.35 -9.45 -8.81
C VAL A 264 0.94 -9.06 -8.10
N PRO A 265 1.50 -9.92 -7.23
CA PRO A 265 2.81 -9.64 -6.63
C PRO A 265 3.91 -9.46 -7.67
N GLN A 266 4.85 -8.55 -7.37
CA GLN A 266 6.10 -8.34 -8.11
C GLN A 266 7.26 -8.33 -7.10
N PRO A 267 8.53 -8.49 -7.53
CA PRO A 267 9.68 -8.62 -6.65
C PRO A 267 9.87 -7.50 -5.63
N ILE A 268 10.56 -7.85 -4.55
CA ILE A 268 11.13 -6.92 -3.57
C ILE A 268 12.64 -6.98 -3.70
N GLU A 269 13.31 -5.82 -3.79
CA GLU A 269 14.77 -5.75 -3.86
C GLU A 269 15.34 -4.50 -3.20
N GLN A 270 16.64 -4.51 -2.96
CA GLN A 270 17.42 -3.30 -2.72
C GLN A 270 18.17 -2.93 -4.01
N ARG A 271 18.07 -1.66 -4.39
CA ARG A 271 18.74 -1.11 -5.57
C ARG A 271 19.78 -0.10 -5.14
N THR A 272 20.97 -0.18 -5.74
CA THR A 272 22.06 0.75 -5.47
C THR A 272 22.38 1.54 -6.73
N VAL A 273 22.34 2.86 -6.63
CA VAL A 273 22.52 3.80 -7.74
C VAL A 273 23.45 4.94 -7.33
N ALA A 274 23.95 5.71 -8.32
CA ALA A 274 24.62 6.97 -8.04
C ALA A 274 23.59 8.04 -7.66
N GLY A 275 23.75 8.68 -6.52
CA GLY A 275 22.88 9.74 -6.04
C GLY A 275 23.12 11.08 -6.73
N TRP A 276 22.17 12.03 -6.52
CA TRP A 276 22.23 13.41 -7.04
C TRP A 276 23.49 14.19 -6.64
N ASP A 277 24.10 13.82 -5.53
CA ASP A 277 25.31 14.41 -4.96
C ASP A 277 26.60 13.67 -5.36
N GLY A 278 26.46 12.60 -6.17
CA GLY A 278 27.55 11.74 -6.63
C GLY A 278 27.97 10.65 -5.64
N THR A 279 27.28 10.52 -4.50
CA THR A 279 27.49 9.39 -3.56
C THR A 279 26.69 8.18 -4.02
N GLU A 280 27.06 6.99 -3.54
CA GLU A 280 26.28 5.77 -3.76
C GLU A 280 25.09 5.76 -2.79
N ARG A 281 23.87 5.48 -3.31
CA ARG A 281 22.65 5.35 -2.53
C ARG A 281 22.01 3.99 -2.75
N THR A 282 21.53 3.40 -1.67
CA THR A 282 20.75 2.16 -1.72
C THR A 282 19.35 2.44 -1.22
N GLY A 283 18.33 2.12 -2.01
CA GLY A 283 16.92 2.20 -1.67
C GLY A 283 16.25 0.83 -1.66
N PHE A 284 15.19 0.72 -0.88
CA PHE A 284 14.29 -0.43 -0.86
C PHE A 284 13.20 -0.24 -1.91
N VAL A 285 12.92 -1.29 -2.70
CA VAL A 285 11.87 -1.28 -3.70
C VAL A 285 10.97 -2.51 -3.52
N CYS A 286 9.70 -2.28 -3.28
CA CYS A 286 8.63 -3.26 -3.47
C CYS A 286 7.87 -2.87 -4.74
N TYR A 287 7.98 -3.64 -5.81
CA TYR A 287 7.37 -3.27 -7.09
C TYR A 287 5.84 -3.40 -7.08
N SER A 288 5.29 -4.42 -6.40
CA SER A 288 3.86 -4.58 -6.12
C SER A 288 3.62 -5.71 -5.13
N LEU A 289 2.59 -5.57 -4.29
CA LEU A 289 2.06 -6.67 -3.46
C LEU A 289 0.80 -7.31 -4.06
N GLY A 290 0.33 -6.83 -5.21
CA GLY A 290 -0.93 -7.27 -5.81
C GLY A 290 -2.16 -6.69 -5.12
N ASN A 291 -3.32 -7.32 -5.30
CA ASN A 291 -4.57 -6.87 -4.71
C ASN A 291 -4.65 -7.20 -3.22
N PHE A 292 -4.85 -6.20 -2.38
CA PHE A 292 -5.18 -6.43 -0.96
C PHE A 292 -6.62 -6.90 -0.80
N ILE A 293 -7.58 -6.19 -1.42
CA ILE A 293 -8.95 -6.69 -1.62
C ILE A 293 -9.39 -6.52 -3.07
N SER A 294 -9.98 -7.57 -3.64
CA SER A 294 -10.49 -7.56 -5.00
C SER A 294 -11.44 -8.75 -5.21
N SER A 295 -12.23 -8.72 -6.27
CA SER A 295 -12.94 -9.90 -6.77
C SER A 295 -12.46 -10.34 -8.15
N GLN A 296 -11.28 -9.91 -8.56
CA GLN A 296 -10.65 -10.40 -9.80
C GLN A 296 -10.41 -11.92 -9.71
N VAL A 297 -10.42 -12.57 -10.88
CA VAL A 297 -10.30 -14.04 -10.99
C VAL A 297 -9.15 -14.48 -11.90
N ASP A 298 -8.38 -13.53 -12.39
CA ASP A 298 -7.18 -13.84 -13.18
C ASP A 298 -6.12 -14.49 -12.27
N PRO A 299 -5.21 -15.28 -12.83
CA PRO A 299 -4.18 -15.95 -12.03
C PRO A 299 -3.41 -14.98 -11.13
N LEU A 300 -3.22 -15.32 -9.86
CA LEU A 300 -2.50 -14.59 -8.83
C LEU A 300 -3.14 -13.27 -8.36
N THR A 301 -4.28 -12.85 -8.92
CA THR A 301 -4.96 -11.61 -8.49
C THR A 301 -5.63 -11.73 -7.12
N ASP A 302 -5.69 -12.93 -6.57
CA ASP A 302 -6.14 -13.24 -5.21
C ASP A 302 -5.00 -13.50 -4.21
N THR A 303 -3.75 -13.41 -4.68
CA THR A 303 -2.54 -13.61 -3.88
C THR A 303 -1.89 -12.27 -3.56
N THR A 304 -1.61 -12.02 -2.29
CA THR A 304 -0.97 -10.79 -1.80
C THR A 304 -0.17 -11.07 -0.54
N ALA A 305 0.36 -10.03 0.08
CA ALA A 305 1.04 -10.12 1.36
C ALA A 305 0.83 -8.87 2.20
N VAL A 306 0.94 -9.03 3.51
CA VAL A 306 1.20 -7.93 4.45
C VAL A 306 2.71 -7.84 4.62
N LEU A 307 3.32 -6.80 4.05
CA LEU A 307 4.76 -6.56 4.09
C LEU A 307 5.10 -5.69 5.31
N THR A 308 6.10 -6.07 6.07
CA THR A 308 6.70 -5.27 7.14
C THR A 308 8.11 -4.87 6.73
N VAL A 309 8.40 -3.57 6.75
CA VAL A 309 9.74 -3.02 6.49
C VAL A 309 10.32 -2.51 7.80
N GLU A 310 11.50 -2.98 8.17
CA GLU A 310 12.19 -2.57 9.38
C GLU A 310 13.04 -1.32 9.12
N LEU A 311 12.77 -0.25 9.87
CA LEU A 311 13.57 0.95 9.88
C LEU A 311 14.37 1.04 11.17
N THR A 312 15.63 1.43 11.06
CA THR A 312 16.49 1.61 12.22
C THR A 312 17.21 2.94 12.13
N ARG A 313 17.25 3.66 13.25
CA ARG A 313 18.09 4.87 13.40
C ARG A 313 19.35 4.51 14.18
N ASP A 314 20.52 4.77 13.60
CA ASP A 314 21.77 4.78 14.33
C ASP A 314 21.90 6.11 15.09
N ASN A 315 21.72 6.07 16.41
CA ASN A 315 21.82 7.26 17.24
C ASN A 315 23.22 7.88 17.30
N ALA A 316 24.27 7.10 17.01
CA ALA A 316 25.64 7.59 16.99
C ALA A 316 25.96 8.33 15.67
N ALA A 317 25.43 7.84 14.55
CA ALA A 317 25.53 8.47 13.24
C ALA A 317 24.44 9.52 13.01
N GLY A 318 23.29 9.38 13.69
CA GLY A 318 22.10 10.21 13.45
C GLY A 318 21.37 9.86 12.17
N GLU A 319 21.66 8.71 11.57
CA GLU A 319 21.12 8.28 10.27
C GLU A 319 20.09 7.15 10.45
N ALA A 320 18.98 7.23 9.70
CA ALA A 320 18.01 6.16 9.59
C ALA A 320 18.19 5.39 8.27
N SER A 321 17.83 4.11 8.29
CA SER A 321 17.92 3.25 7.10
C SER A 321 16.96 2.08 7.17
N VAL A 322 16.65 1.49 6.01
CA VAL A 322 15.95 0.20 5.90
C VAL A 322 16.94 -0.91 6.25
N THR A 323 16.69 -1.64 7.33
CA THR A 323 17.56 -2.71 7.80
C THR A 323 17.07 -4.11 7.46
N GLY A 324 15.76 -4.28 7.26
CA GLY A 324 15.18 -5.57 6.94
C GLY A 324 13.76 -5.45 6.40
N TRP A 325 13.20 -6.59 6.00
CA TRP A 325 11.79 -6.75 5.68
C TRP A 325 11.34 -8.19 5.86
N ASP A 326 10.07 -8.35 6.20
CA ASP A 326 9.39 -9.64 6.27
C ASP A 326 7.97 -9.47 5.73
N TYR A 327 7.29 -10.57 5.42
CA TYR A 327 5.91 -10.52 4.96
C TYR A 327 5.09 -11.72 5.41
N VAL A 328 3.80 -11.50 5.59
CA VAL A 328 2.81 -12.54 5.81
C VAL A 328 2.04 -12.73 4.50
N PRO A 329 2.17 -13.90 3.83
CA PRO A 329 1.38 -14.17 2.62
C PRO A 329 -0.10 -14.21 2.95
N MET A 330 -0.92 -13.59 2.09
CA MET A 330 -2.36 -13.53 2.21
C MET A 330 -3.04 -14.06 0.96
N LEU A 331 -4.20 -14.66 1.11
CA LEU A 331 -5.06 -15.10 0.04
C LEU A 331 -6.45 -14.48 0.18
N MET A 332 -6.94 -13.81 -0.85
CA MET A 332 -8.35 -13.41 -0.94
C MET A 332 -9.19 -14.64 -1.24
N VAL A 333 -9.83 -15.19 -0.20
CA VAL A 333 -10.68 -16.37 -0.30
C VAL A 333 -12.09 -15.95 -0.63
N ARG A 334 -12.69 -16.59 -1.66
CA ARG A 334 -14.10 -16.48 -1.99
C ARG A 334 -14.81 -17.78 -1.64
N ARG A 335 -15.87 -17.68 -0.81
CA ARG A 335 -16.72 -18.82 -0.41
C ARG A 335 -18.18 -18.53 -0.70
N ASP A 336 -18.66 -18.93 -1.87
CA ASP A 336 -20.07 -18.77 -2.25
C ASP A 336 -20.99 -19.56 -1.30
N GLY A 337 -22.09 -18.93 -0.90
CA GLY A 337 -23.11 -19.56 -0.04
C GLY A 337 -22.81 -19.47 1.48
N THR A 338 -21.80 -18.74 1.89
CA THR A 338 -21.53 -18.38 3.29
C THR A 338 -22.08 -16.99 3.60
N GLU A 339 -22.17 -16.63 4.90
CA GLU A 339 -22.62 -15.31 5.35
C GLU A 339 -21.70 -14.18 4.85
N ARG A 340 -20.39 -14.45 4.78
CA ARG A 340 -19.38 -13.60 4.14
C ARG A 340 -18.70 -14.38 3.02
N VAL A 341 -18.77 -13.82 1.83
CA VAL A 341 -18.22 -14.48 0.62
C VAL A 341 -16.73 -14.22 0.51
N PHE A 342 -16.27 -13.00 0.83
CA PHE A 342 -14.87 -12.61 0.70
C PHE A 342 -14.20 -12.48 2.07
N THR A 343 -13.02 -13.09 2.20
CA THR A 343 -12.14 -12.94 3.37
C THR A 343 -10.68 -12.91 2.93
N LEU A 344 -9.94 -11.91 3.39
CA LEU A 344 -8.48 -11.90 3.26
C LEU A 344 -7.90 -12.83 4.32
N THR A 345 -7.34 -13.96 3.90
CA THR A 345 -6.96 -15.08 4.76
C THR A 345 -5.44 -15.18 4.85
N ASP A 346 -4.90 -15.28 6.06
CA ASP A 346 -3.48 -15.56 6.31
C ASP A 346 -3.09 -16.94 5.73
N ALA A 347 -2.17 -16.93 4.78
CA ALA A 347 -1.67 -18.11 4.09
C ALA A 347 -0.38 -18.67 4.71
N SER A 348 0.15 -18.05 5.77
CA SER A 348 1.32 -18.57 6.50
C SER A 348 1.00 -19.84 7.31
N SER A 349 -0.30 -20.08 7.55
CA SER A 349 -0.78 -21.26 8.27
C SER A 349 -2.13 -21.75 7.72
N ILE A 350 -2.37 -23.05 7.83
CA ILE A 350 -3.64 -23.66 7.41
C ILE A 350 -4.61 -23.59 8.61
N PRO A 351 -5.77 -22.85 8.48
CA PRO A 351 -6.74 -22.78 9.56
C PRO A 351 -7.31 -24.15 9.95
N ALA A 352 -7.55 -24.36 11.23
CA ALA A 352 -8.20 -25.58 11.71
C ALA A 352 -9.60 -25.74 11.08
N GLY A 353 -9.82 -26.86 10.40
CA GLY A 353 -11.08 -27.15 9.71
C GLY A 353 -11.14 -26.67 8.25
N ALA A 354 -10.03 -26.15 7.70
CA ALA A 354 -9.92 -25.93 6.25
C ALA A 354 -10.10 -27.25 5.50
N ASP A 355 -10.89 -27.24 4.44
CA ASP A 355 -10.94 -28.38 3.53
C ASP A 355 -9.65 -28.47 2.70
N SER A 356 -9.48 -29.61 2.00
CA SER A 356 -8.26 -29.86 1.22
C SER A 356 -8.04 -28.87 0.07
N ALA A 357 -9.12 -28.30 -0.48
CA ALA A 357 -9.03 -27.35 -1.57
C ALA A 357 -8.53 -25.97 -1.06
N LEU A 358 -9.07 -25.50 0.05
CA LEU A 358 -8.60 -24.28 0.70
C LEU A 358 -7.15 -24.43 1.18
N ALA A 359 -6.82 -25.58 1.83
CA ALA A 359 -5.46 -25.82 2.29
C ALA A 359 -4.44 -25.77 1.12
N ALA A 360 -4.75 -26.41 -0.01
CA ALA A 360 -3.90 -26.36 -1.20
C ALA A 360 -3.74 -24.93 -1.76
N ARG A 361 -4.82 -24.14 -1.75
CA ARG A 361 -4.77 -22.75 -2.24
C ARG A 361 -3.93 -21.83 -1.32
N LEU A 362 -4.00 -22.02 0.00
CA LEU A 362 -3.17 -21.28 0.95
C LEU A 362 -1.69 -21.64 0.80
N GLU A 363 -1.37 -22.94 0.65
CA GLU A 363 -0.01 -23.40 0.38
C GLU A 363 0.53 -22.84 -0.94
N GLU A 364 -0.29 -22.80 -1.99
CA GLU A 364 0.05 -22.22 -3.29
C GLU A 364 0.31 -20.72 -3.16
N ALA A 365 -0.56 -19.96 -2.48
CA ALA A 365 -0.39 -18.52 -2.27
C ALA A 365 0.91 -18.21 -1.50
N ALA A 366 1.20 -18.96 -0.43
CA ALA A 366 2.44 -18.81 0.31
C ALA A 366 3.69 -19.15 -0.53
N ALA A 367 3.59 -20.17 -1.40
CA ALA A 367 4.68 -20.51 -2.31
C ALA A 367 4.89 -19.44 -3.38
N ASN A 368 3.81 -18.91 -3.97
CA ASN A 368 3.85 -17.84 -4.96
C ASN A 368 4.44 -16.55 -4.38
N CYS A 369 4.04 -16.16 -3.17
CA CYS A 369 4.65 -15.01 -2.49
C CYS A 369 6.16 -15.21 -2.35
N ARG A 370 6.61 -16.37 -1.90
CA ARG A 370 8.05 -16.65 -1.74
C ARG A 370 8.81 -16.63 -3.06
N GLU A 371 8.22 -17.20 -4.12
CA GLU A 371 8.83 -17.25 -5.46
C GLU A 371 8.93 -15.86 -6.09
N ILE A 372 7.90 -15.02 -5.92
CA ILE A 372 7.79 -13.74 -6.62
C ILE A 372 8.39 -12.59 -5.80
N LEU A 373 8.02 -12.46 -4.52
CA LEU A 373 8.53 -11.38 -3.66
C LEU A 373 10.00 -11.61 -3.25
N GLY A 374 10.45 -12.86 -3.26
CA GLY A 374 11.76 -13.26 -2.77
C GLY A 374 11.76 -13.61 -1.28
N GLU A 375 12.93 -13.99 -0.76
CA GLU A 375 13.06 -14.35 0.65
C GLU A 375 13.08 -13.09 1.55
N PRO A 376 12.43 -13.13 2.72
CA PRO A 376 12.56 -12.08 3.72
C PRO A 376 14.02 -11.83 4.10
N ARG A 377 14.31 -10.57 4.46
CA ARG A 377 15.61 -10.16 4.96
C ARG A 377 15.45 -9.57 6.35
N THR A 378 15.78 -10.35 7.37
CA THR A 378 15.80 -9.83 8.74
C THR A 378 17.04 -8.97 8.96
N GLY A 379 16.84 -7.82 9.61
CA GLY A 379 17.93 -6.98 10.07
C GLY A 379 18.88 -7.77 10.98
N GLY A 380 20.17 -7.63 10.76
CA GLY A 380 21.21 -8.35 11.52
C GLY A 380 21.51 -7.68 12.85
#